data_ac46706af3bb49ce5d5966cc21e011bc
#
_entry.id   ac46706af3bb49ce5d5966cc21e011bc
#
_cell.length_a   1.000
_cell.length_b   1.000
_cell.length_c   1.000
_cell.angle_alpha   90.00
_cell.angle_beta   90.00
_cell.angle_gamma   90.00
#
_symmetry.space_group_name_H-M   'P 1'
#
loop_
_entity.id
_entity.type
_entity.pdbx_description
1 polymer ?
#
loop_
_entity_poly.entity_id
_entity_poly.type
_entity_poly.pdbx_seq_one_letter_code
_entity_poly.pdbx_strand_id
1 'polypeptide(L)'
;MIRRPPPVPRSVCIDVPDGHGVIEIVGDEGGSLLLLAGDPAVLEANDGCGSMGWLAARADPGSPRSSTSPSGSAPPGLVPDPRTGRAEPPDPDCLRPLLSLLAPGRYVMTAGLAPDRLRVVHPHARRVHGWYAEEELALVTTDAWPPRDHRTVRGYGDRIRAGGALPALVALFPTAGSGVGHLLDGHHKLAAYEREGVPPLVIRLAPQEPRPFRRTDLDRARAAFADGAPRPQGDALGRVFASLRADAV
;
A
#
# COMPACT_ATOMS: atom_id res chain seq x y z
N MET A 1 -13.08 -4.98 34.70
CA MET A 1 -12.68 -3.69 34.10
C MET A 1 -13.00 -3.79 32.60
N ILE A 2 -14.11 -3.20 32.15
CA ILE A 2 -14.56 -3.26 30.75
C ILE A 2 -13.66 -2.30 29.97
N ARG A 3 -12.75 -2.83 29.13
CA ARG A 3 -11.97 -2.00 28.19
C ARG A 3 -12.96 -1.34 27.22
N ARG A 4 -13.05 -0.03 27.26
CA ARG A 4 -13.77 0.73 26.23
C ARG A 4 -13.20 0.35 24.87
N PRO A 5 -14.04 -0.02 23.89
CA PRO A 5 -13.55 -0.26 22.54
C PRO A 5 -12.80 0.99 22.07
N PRO A 6 -11.69 0.82 21.35
CA PRO A 6 -10.95 1.95 20.81
C PRO A 6 -11.89 2.79 19.94
N PRO A 7 -11.84 4.12 20.04
CA PRO A 7 -12.70 4.97 19.21
C PRO A 7 -12.44 4.68 17.74
N VAL A 8 -13.52 4.58 16.95
CA VAL A 8 -13.45 4.36 15.49
C VAL A 8 -12.60 5.48 14.84
N PRO A 9 -11.66 5.18 13.93
CA PRO A 9 -10.89 6.20 13.24
C PRO A 9 -11.86 7.16 12.53
N ARG A 10 -11.55 8.46 12.57
CA ARG A 10 -12.23 9.40 11.67
C ARG A 10 -11.90 8.99 10.24
N SER A 11 -12.91 8.71 9.46
CA SER A 11 -12.80 8.34 8.06
C SER A 11 -13.53 9.35 7.20
N VAL A 12 -13.00 9.60 6.02
CA VAL A 12 -13.62 10.44 4.99
C VAL A 12 -13.90 9.55 3.78
N CYS A 13 -15.13 9.60 3.27
CA CYS A 13 -15.47 8.98 1.99
C CYS A 13 -15.13 9.95 0.87
N ILE A 14 -14.48 9.43 -0.18
CA ILE A 14 -14.04 10.21 -1.34
C ILE A 14 -14.65 9.56 -2.58
N ASP A 15 -15.33 10.36 -3.40
CA ASP A 15 -15.77 9.95 -4.72
C ASP A 15 -14.68 10.31 -5.75
N VAL A 16 -14.28 9.33 -6.56
CA VAL A 16 -13.32 9.47 -7.66
C VAL A 16 -14.02 9.06 -8.96
N PRO A 17 -14.94 9.89 -9.49
CA PRO A 17 -15.72 9.53 -10.66
C PRO A 17 -14.88 9.50 -11.95
N ASP A 18 -13.89 10.38 -12.05
CA ASP A 18 -13.05 10.60 -13.23
C ASP A 18 -11.65 9.99 -13.07
N GLY A 19 -11.53 8.94 -12.26
CA GLY A 19 -10.26 8.23 -12.08
C GLY A 19 -9.82 7.54 -13.38
N HIS A 20 -8.52 7.62 -13.68
CA HIS A 20 -7.98 7.10 -14.95
C HIS A 20 -7.67 5.60 -14.92
N GLY A 21 -7.75 4.94 -13.76
CA GLY A 21 -7.45 3.50 -13.63
C GLY A 21 -5.99 3.14 -13.91
N VAL A 22 -5.08 4.10 -13.79
CA VAL A 22 -3.63 3.83 -13.89
C VAL A 22 -3.17 2.96 -12.72
N ILE A 23 -3.78 3.17 -11.56
CA ILE A 23 -3.56 2.38 -10.34
C ILE A 23 -4.90 1.76 -9.96
N GLU A 24 -4.96 0.44 -9.97
CA GLU A 24 -6.13 -0.30 -9.54
C GLU A 24 -5.72 -1.39 -8.55
N ILE A 25 -6.52 -1.62 -7.52
CA ILE A 25 -6.38 -2.77 -6.65
C ILE A 25 -7.64 -3.62 -6.74
N VAL A 26 -7.47 -4.91 -6.92
CA VAL A 26 -8.56 -5.88 -7.05
C VAL A 26 -8.40 -6.99 -6.03
N GLY A 27 -9.48 -7.62 -5.64
CA GLY A 27 -9.49 -8.66 -4.60
C GLY A 27 -10.06 -8.13 -3.29
N ASP A 28 -9.84 -8.88 -2.22
CA ASP A 28 -10.39 -8.64 -0.90
C ASP A 28 -9.36 -8.94 0.21
N GLU A 29 -9.85 -9.29 1.41
CA GLU A 29 -9.00 -9.68 2.54
C GLU A 29 -8.31 -11.05 2.34
N GLY A 30 -8.81 -11.91 1.44
CA GLY A 30 -8.21 -13.21 1.09
C GLY A 30 -7.01 -13.09 0.16
N GLY A 31 -6.93 -12.00 -0.57
CA GLY A 31 -5.82 -11.69 -1.45
C GLY A 31 -6.12 -10.51 -2.36
N SER A 32 -5.07 -9.89 -2.85
CA SER A 32 -5.19 -8.70 -3.69
C SER A 32 -4.17 -8.69 -4.83
N LEU A 33 -4.50 -7.96 -5.88
CA LEU A 33 -3.61 -7.70 -7.00
C LEU A 33 -3.58 -6.20 -7.27
N LEU A 34 -2.40 -5.61 -7.12
CA LEU A 34 -2.14 -4.26 -7.57
C LEU A 34 -1.85 -4.28 -9.08
N LEU A 35 -2.62 -3.52 -9.83
CA LEU A 35 -2.43 -3.28 -11.25
C LEU A 35 -1.86 -1.86 -11.46
N LEU A 36 -0.83 -1.74 -12.28
CA LEU A 36 -0.29 -0.47 -12.74
C LEU A 36 -0.45 -0.40 -14.27
N ALA A 37 -1.24 0.56 -14.74
CA ALA A 37 -1.63 0.69 -16.15
C ALA A 37 -2.21 -0.61 -16.74
N GLY A 38 -2.96 -1.36 -15.92
CA GLY A 38 -3.56 -2.64 -16.27
C GLY A 38 -2.63 -3.86 -16.16
N ASP A 39 -1.34 -3.66 -15.89
CA ASP A 39 -0.36 -4.73 -15.72
C ASP A 39 -0.23 -5.16 -14.25
N PRO A 40 -0.17 -6.48 -13.95
CA PRO A 40 0.09 -6.98 -12.61
C PRO A 40 1.44 -6.50 -12.06
N ALA A 41 1.41 -5.82 -10.92
CA ALA A 41 2.60 -5.30 -10.25
C ALA A 41 2.94 -6.04 -8.97
N VAL A 42 1.95 -6.24 -8.09
CA VAL A 42 2.10 -6.96 -6.81
C VAL A 42 0.89 -7.86 -6.61
N LEU A 43 1.13 -9.12 -6.34
CA LEU A 43 0.11 -10.10 -5.95
C LEU A 43 0.29 -10.44 -4.48
N GLU A 44 -0.80 -10.32 -3.73
CA GLU A 44 -0.91 -10.76 -2.35
C GLU A 44 -1.91 -11.89 -2.26
N ALA A 45 -1.62 -12.90 -1.45
CA ALA A 45 -2.61 -13.87 -1.01
C ALA A 45 -2.29 -14.33 0.41
N ASN A 46 -3.30 -14.61 1.21
CA ASN A 46 -3.12 -15.22 2.51
C ASN A 46 -3.42 -16.72 2.47
N ASP A 47 -3.09 -17.42 3.54
CA ASP A 47 -3.21 -18.88 3.65
C ASP A 47 -4.65 -19.36 3.95
N GLY A 48 -5.63 -18.46 3.90
CA GLY A 48 -7.03 -18.76 4.23
C GLY A 48 -7.32 -18.86 5.72
N CYS A 49 -6.32 -18.97 6.59
CA CYS A 49 -6.49 -18.89 8.04
C CYS A 49 -6.03 -17.54 8.62
N GLY A 50 -5.53 -16.64 7.78
CA GLY A 50 -5.12 -15.30 8.18
C GLY A 50 -3.85 -15.22 9.02
N SER A 51 -3.12 -16.33 9.18
CA SER A 51 -1.91 -16.38 9.98
C SER A 51 -0.65 -16.05 9.19
N MET A 52 -0.66 -16.30 7.89
CA MET A 52 0.46 -16.06 6.99
C MET A 52 -0.04 -15.63 5.61
N GLY A 53 0.68 -14.70 5.00
CA GLY A 53 0.44 -14.29 3.64
C GLY A 53 1.70 -14.32 2.78
N TRP A 54 1.49 -14.19 1.49
CA TRP A 54 2.52 -14.23 0.46
C TRP A 54 2.41 -12.99 -0.43
N LEU A 55 3.52 -12.38 -0.69
CA LEU A 55 3.64 -11.25 -1.61
C LEU A 55 4.57 -11.64 -2.75
N ALA A 56 4.08 -11.55 -3.97
CA ALA A 56 4.89 -11.67 -5.18
C ALA A 56 4.88 -10.33 -5.92
N ALA A 57 6.04 -9.85 -6.29
CA ALA A 57 6.14 -8.61 -7.06
C ALA A 57 6.88 -8.87 -8.38
N ARG A 58 6.49 -8.14 -9.42
CA ARG A 58 7.16 -8.17 -10.71
C ARG A 58 8.54 -7.54 -10.60
N ALA A 59 9.51 -8.14 -11.30
CA ALA A 59 10.91 -7.71 -11.30
C ALA A 59 11.14 -6.27 -11.77
N ASP A 60 10.29 -5.85 -12.67
CA ASP A 60 10.26 -4.52 -13.24
C ASP A 60 8.77 -4.20 -13.40
N PRO A 61 8.10 -3.73 -12.35
CA PRO A 61 6.79 -3.15 -12.51
C PRO A 61 7.04 -1.93 -13.36
N GLY A 62 7.02 -2.08 -14.73
CA GLY A 62 7.28 -0.98 -15.66
C GLY A 62 6.96 0.35 -15.00
N SER A 63 7.93 0.82 -14.23
CA SER A 63 7.78 1.98 -13.36
C SER A 63 7.10 2.98 -14.27
N PRO A 64 5.92 3.49 -13.99
CA PRO A 64 5.47 4.66 -14.71
C PRO A 64 6.64 5.62 -14.53
N ARG A 65 7.53 5.61 -15.56
CA ARG A 65 8.85 6.24 -15.50
C ARG A 65 8.62 7.54 -14.82
N SER A 66 9.40 7.89 -13.83
CA SER A 66 9.32 9.01 -12.89
C SER A 66 9.02 10.39 -13.51
N SER A 67 8.62 10.43 -14.78
CA SER A 67 8.04 11.57 -15.49
C SER A 67 6.62 11.90 -15.04
N THR A 68 5.97 11.07 -14.26
CA THR A 68 4.64 11.30 -13.70
C THR A 68 4.60 11.20 -12.18
N SER A 69 5.70 11.46 -11.47
CA SER A 69 5.51 12.03 -10.14
C SER A 69 4.66 13.28 -10.37
N PRO A 70 3.38 13.26 -10.00
CA PRO A 70 2.58 14.46 -10.16
C PRO A 70 3.35 15.55 -9.41
N SER A 71 3.81 16.58 -10.12
CA SER A 71 4.42 17.77 -9.51
C SER A 71 3.36 18.55 -8.72
N GLY A 72 2.40 17.82 -8.16
CA GLY A 72 1.43 18.27 -7.19
C GLY A 72 2.13 18.47 -5.85
N SER A 73 1.70 19.47 -5.13
CA SER A 73 2.15 19.76 -3.77
C SER A 73 2.11 18.47 -2.94
N ALA A 74 3.23 18.13 -2.30
CA ALA A 74 3.26 17.02 -1.36
C ALA A 74 2.09 17.15 -0.37
N PRO A 75 1.42 16.05 0.02
CA PRO A 75 0.33 16.12 0.98
C PRO A 75 0.79 16.90 2.21
N PRO A 76 -0.09 17.72 2.81
CA PRO A 76 0.26 18.56 3.95
C PRO A 76 0.76 17.66 5.09
N GLY A 77 1.63 18.21 5.91
CA GLY A 77 2.00 17.56 7.16
C GLY A 77 0.77 17.49 8.07
N LEU A 78 0.59 16.36 8.75
CA LEU A 78 -0.51 16.14 9.68
C LEU A 78 0.03 16.05 11.11
N VAL A 79 -0.81 16.43 12.07
CA VAL A 79 -0.47 16.35 13.50
C VAL A 79 -1.25 15.18 14.10
N PRO A 80 -0.58 14.07 14.49
CA PRO A 80 -1.26 12.98 15.15
C PRO A 80 -1.63 13.35 16.59
N ASP A 81 -2.77 12.84 17.05
CA ASP A 81 -3.13 12.88 18.48
C ASP A 81 -2.12 12.04 19.27
N PRO A 82 -1.41 12.60 20.24
CA PRO A 82 -0.35 11.91 20.98
C PRO A 82 -0.86 10.71 21.81
N ARG A 83 -2.18 10.66 22.10
CA ARG A 83 -2.78 9.57 22.89
C ARG A 83 -3.21 8.39 22.05
N THR A 84 -3.64 8.64 20.82
CA THR A 84 -4.22 7.63 19.93
C THR A 84 -3.37 7.34 18.71
N GLY A 85 -2.37 8.15 18.41
CA GLY A 85 -1.58 8.10 17.19
C GLY A 85 -2.38 8.45 15.93
N ARG A 86 -3.65 8.84 16.04
CA ARG A 86 -4.54 9.15 14.92
C ARG A 86 -4.39 10.59 14.50
N ALA A 87 -4.50 10.83 13.21
CA ALA A 87 -4.56 12.17 12.64
C ALA A 87 -5.91 12.39 11.96
N GLU A 88 -6.32 13.63 11.84
CA GLU A 88 -7.42 14.00 10.99
C GLU A 88 -7.00 13.82 9.52
N PRO A 89 -7.76 13.07 8.70
CA PRO A 89 -7.47 12.96 7.29
C PRO A 89 -7.43 14.34 6.63
N PRO A 90 -6.51 14.57 5.68
CA PRO A 90 -6.42 15.85 5.01
C PRO A 90 -7.61 16.06 4.08
N ASP A 91 -7.80 17.30 3.61
CA ASP A 91 -8.73 17.61 2.53
C ASP A 91 -8.37 16.76 1.30
N PRO A 92 -9.32 15.97 0.74
CA PRO A 92 -9.09 15.15 -0.45
C PRO A 92 -8.54 15.94 -1.64
N ASP A 93 -8.86 17.23 -1.75
CA ASP A 93 -8.40 18.07 -2.84
C ASP A 93 -6.86 18.19 -2.89
N CYS A 94 -6.18 18.13 -1.76
CA CYS A 94 -4.71 18.11 -1.74
C CYS A 94 -4.10 16.81 -2.32
N LEU A 95 -4.89 15.74 -2.41
CA LEU A 95 -4.49 14.45 -3.00
C LEU A 95 -5.04 14.27 -4.43
N ARG A 96 -5.78 15.24 -4.97
CA ARG A 96 -6.44 15.13 -6.28
C ARG A 96 -5.54 14.60 -7.40
N PRO A 97 -4.27 15.04 -7.57
CA PRO A 97 -3.38 14.49 -8.60
C PRO A 97 -3.12 13.00 -8.45
N LEU A 98 -3.04 12.49 -7.20
CA LEU A 98 -2.85 11.07 -6.92
C LEU A 98 -4.17 10.31 -7.08
N LEU A 99 -5.27 10.86 -6.56
CA LEU A 99 -6.60 10.25 -6.65
C LEU A 99 -7.03 10.08 -8.11
N SER A 100 -6.69 11.01 -9.01
CA SER A 100 -7.01 10.89 -10.44
C SER A 100 -6.33 9.70 -11.12
N LEU A 101 -5.27 9.14 -10.55
CA LEU A 101 -4.61 7.93 -11.07
C LEU A 101 -5.34 6.65 -10.67
N LEU A 102 -6.16 6.68 -9.62
CA LEU A 102 -6.91 5.51 -9.16
C LEU A 102 -8.01 5.12 -10.15
N ALA A 103 -8.50 3.90 -10.02
CA ALA A 103 -9.71 3.49 -10.72
C ALA A 103 -10.93 4.30 -10.25
N PRO A 104 -11.92 4.57 -11.12
CA PRO A 104 -13.16 5.21 -10.71
C PRO A 104 -13.83 4.44 -9.59
N GLY A 105 -14.35 5.15 -8.59
CA GLY A 105 -15.03 4.51 -7.47
C GLY A 105 -15.08 5.36 -6.22
N ARG A 106 -15.59 4.75 -5.15
CA ARG A 106 -15.64 5.36 -3.82
C ARG A 106 -14.52 4.79 -2.95
N TYR A 107 -13.83 5.66 -2.25
CA TYR A 107 -12.71 5.29 -1.38
C TYR A 107 -12.95 5.78 0.04
N VAL A 108 -12.46 5.01 1.00
CA VAL A 108 -12.38 5.42 2.40
C VAL A 108 -10.95 5.88 2.68
N MET A 109 -10.81 7.07 3.23
CA MET A 109 -9.54 7.63 3.66
C MET A 109 -9.49 7.74 5.18
N THR A 110 -8.40 7.25 5.76
CA THR A 110 -8.06 7.44 7.19
C THR A 110 -6.62 7.90 7.32
N ALA A 111 -6.25 8.46 8.47
CA ALA A 111 -4.87 8.85 8.74
C ALA A 111 -4.45 8.51 10.18
N GLY A 112 -3.19 8.10 10.35
CA GLY A 112 -2.64 7.77 11.66
C GLY A 112 -1.19 7.31 11.60
N LEU A 113 -0.55 7.23 12.76
CA LEU A 113 0.77 6.61 12.87
C LEU A 113 0.68 5.12 12.56
N ALA A 114 1.67 4.62 11.86
CA ALA A 114 1.82 3.18 11.70
C ALA A 114 2.03 2.51 13.06
N PRO A 115 1.59 1.25 13.24
CA PRO A 115 1.85 0.50 14.46
C PRO A 115 3.35 0.24 14.64
N ASP A 116 3.76 -0.09 15.86
CA ASP A 116 5.16 -0.38 16.18
C ASP A 116 5.72 -1.58 15.38
N ARG A 117 4.84 -2.51 15.02
CA ARG A 117 5.18 -3.68 14.19
C ARG A 117 4.91 -3.42 12.69
N LEU A 118 5.44 -2.30 12.19
CA LEU A 118 5.46 -2.03 10.76
C LEU A 118 6.56 -2.84 10.09
N ARG A 119 6.19 -3.56 9.03
CA ARG A 119 7.14 -4.14 8.08
C ARG A 119 7.14 -3.38 6.78
N VAL A 120 8.31 -2.99 6.31
CA VAL A 120 8.46 -2.46 4.95
C VAL A 120 8.95 -3.59 4.04
N VAL A 121 8.19 -3.84 2.98
CA VAL A 121 8.51 -4.87 1.99
C VAL A 121 8.99 -4.17 0.72
N HIS A 122 10.24 -4.47 0.36
CA HIS A 122 10.82 -3.99 -0.89
C HIS A 122 10.73 -5.12 -1.91
N PRO A 123 9.81 -5.06 -2.87
CA PRO A 123 9.72 -6.09 -3.88
C PRO A 123 10.95 -6.01 -4.78
N HIS A 124 11.91 -6.87 -4.50
CA HIS A 124 12.98 -7.13 -5.46
C HIS A 124 12.47 -8.11 -6.51
N ALA A 125 12.87 -7.83 -7.74
CA ALA A 125 12.62 -8.69 -8.87
C ALA A 125 12.59 -10.18 -8.50
N ARG A 126 11.45 -10.83 -8.75
CA ARG A 126 11.29 -12.29 -8.75
C ARG A 126 11.43 -12.98 -7.38
N ARG A 127 11.08 -12.31 -6.27
CA ARG A 127 11.03 -12.94 -4.95
C ARG A 127 9.61 -12.98 -4.41
N VAL A 128 9.24 -14.12 -3.83
CA VAL A 128 8.04 -14.24 -3.01
C VAL A 128 8.43 -13.92 -1.58
N HIS A 129 7.75 -12.98 -0.97
CA HIS A 129 7.94 -12.59 0.43
C HIS A 129 6.79 -13.15 1.26
N GLY A 130 7.12 -13.92 2.31
CA GLY A 130 6.14 -14.27 3.34
C GLY A 130 5.93 -13.10 4.31
N TRP A 131 4.73 -12.94 4.79
CA TRP A 131 4.41 -12.08 5.92
C TRP A 131 3.54 -12.85 6.93
N TYR A 132 3.53 -12.39 8.17
CA TYR A 132 2.78 -13.05 9.25
C TYR A 132 1.79 -12.07 9.86
N ALA A 133 0.64 -12.57 10.30
CA ALA A 133 -0.41 -11.74 10.91
C ALA A 133 0.02 -11.00 12.21
N GLU A 134 1.13 -11.42 12.79
CA GLU A 134 1.76 -10.71 13.92
C GLU A 134 2.34 -9.35 13.51
N GLU A 135 2.58 -9.14 12.21
CA GLU A 135 2.97 -7.87 11.64
C GLU A 135 1.67 -7.07 11.40
N GLU A 136 1.40 -6.11 12.27
CA GLU A 136 0.14 -5.34 12.24
C GLU A 136 -0.04 -4.53 10.97
N LEU A 137 1.04 -4.21 10.25
CA LEU A 137 1.05 -3.48 8.99
C LEU A 137 2.26 -3.84 8.15
N ALA A 138 2.03 -4.22 6.91
CA ALA A 138 3.06 -4.33 5.88
C ALA A 138 2.86 -3.23 4.83
N LEU A 139 3.89 -2.43 4.56
CA LEU A 139 3.91 -1.46 3.46
C LEU A 139 4.81 -1.98 2.34
N VAL A 140 4.22 -2.18 1.18
CA VAL A 140 4.91 -2.62 -0.04
C VAL A 140 5.32 -1.39 -0.84
N THR A 141 6.61 -1.20 -1.08
CA THR A 141 7.08 -0.10 -1.92
C THR A 141 6.78 -0.36 -3.39
N THR A 142 6.33 0.64 -4.11
CA THR A 142 5.97 0.56 -5.54
C THR A 142 7.00 1.20 -6.46
N ASP A 143 8.07 1.77 -5.90
CA ASP A 143 9.17 2.39 -6.63
C ASP A 143 10.51 1.86 -6.11
N ALA A 144 11.60 2.25 -6.80
CA ALA A 144 12.96 1.83 -6.46
C ALA A 144 13.33 2.13 -5.01
N TRP A 145 13.90 1.13 -4.33
CA TRP A 145 14.30 1.25 -2.94
C TRP A 145 15.77 0.84 -2.74
N PRO A 146 16.55 1.55 -1.90
CA PRO A 146 16.21 2.84 -1.28
C PRO A 146 16.18 3.99 -2.30
N PRO A 147 15.47 5.10 -2.00
CA PRO A 147 15.44 6.28 -2.87
C PRO A 147 16.86 6.84 -3.07
N ARG A 148 17.18 7.20 -4.31
CA ARG A 148 18.53 7.71 -4.66
C ARG A 148 18.77 9.15 -4.21
N ASP A 149 17.70 9.95 -4.06
CA ASP A 149 17.81 11.35 -3.64
C ASP A 149 17.96 11.48 -2.12
N HIS A 150 19.20 11.33 -1.66
CA HIS A 150 19.55 11.48 -0.25
C HIS A 150 19.33 12.90 0.30
N ARG A 151 19.28 13.92 -0.54
CA ARG A 151 19.01 15.30 -0.10
C ARG A 151 17.56 15.44 0.33
N THR A 152 16.64 14.94 -0.47
CA THR A 152 15.22 14.90 -0.15
C THR A 152 14.95 14.07 1.10
N VAL A 153 15.59 12.89 1.24
CA VAL A 153 15.45 12.07 2.46
C VAL A 153 15.93 12.84 3.70
N ARG A 154 17.08 13.54 3.64
CA ARG A 154 17.57 14.36 4.75
C ARG A 154 16.59 15.48 5.09
N GLY A 155 16.09 16.20 4.09
CA GLY A 155 15.11 17.28 4.31
C GLY A 155 13.83 16.80 5.02
N TYR A 156 13.34 15.61 4.72
CA TYR A 156 12.24 15.01 5.48
C TYR A 156 12.66 14.61 6.90
N GLY A 157 13.85 14.05 7.10
CA GLY A 157 14.38 13.76 8.43
C GLY A 157 14.46 15.00 9.32
N ASP A 158 14.93 16.14 8.78
CA ASP A 158 14.94 17.42 9.50
C ASP A 158 13.54 17.85 9.95
N ARG A 159 12.54 17.70 9.08
CA ARG A 159 11.14 18.02 9.40
C ARG A 159 10.57 17.08 10.48
N ILE A 160 10.89 15.79 10.42
CA ILE A 160 10.46 14.81 11.42
C ILE A 160 11.06 15.14 12.79
N ARG A 161 12.35 15.46 12.85
CA ARG A 161 13.03 15.85 14.11
C ARG A 161 12.53 17.17 14.67
N ALA A 162 12.16 18.11 13.82
CA ALA A 162 11.61 19.38 14.27
C ALA A 162 10.27 19.22 14.98
N GLY A 163 9.57 18.10 14.79
CA GLY A 163 8.27 17.84 15.39
C GLY A 163 7.14 18.65 14.73
N GLY A 164 5.96 18.61 15.34
CA GLY A 164 4.79 19.29 14.81
C GLY A 164 4.10 18.48 13.70
N ALA A 165 3.87 19.11 12.56
CA ALA A 165 3.20 18.47 11.43
C ALA A 165 4.14 17.48 10.71
N LEU A 166 3.82 16.18 10.80
CA LEU A 166 4.61 15.09 10.23
C LEU A 166 4.31 14.88 8.73
N PRO A 167 5.33 14.59 7.89
CA PRO A 167 5.15 14.35 6.46
C PRO A 167 4.42 13.03 6.22
N ALA A 168 3.16 13.06 5.78
CA ALA A 168 2.36 11.87 5.61
C ALA A 168 2.77 11.06 4.35
N LEU A 169 2.77 9.72 4.50
CA LEU A 169 2.81 8.76 3.39
C LEU A 169 1.40 8.56 2.86
N VAL A 170 1.26 8.13 1.62
CA VAL A 170 -0.03 7.69 1.06
C VAL A 170 0.09 6.25 0.60
N ALA A 171 -0.77 5.39 1.09
CA ALA A 171 -0.79 3.98 0.73
C ALA A 171 -2.20 3.50 0.38
N LEU A 172 -2.30 2.64 -0.64
CA LEU A 172 -3.53 2.01 -1.10
C LEU A 172 -3.64 0.61 -0.51
N PHE A 173 -4.78 0.32 0.08
CA PHE A 173 -5.11 -0.96 0.70
C PHE A 173 -6.25 -1.65 -0.05
N PRO A 174 -6.29 -2.99 -0.13
CA PRO A 174 -7.41 -3.71 -0.76
C PRO A 174 -8.75 -3.40 -0.08
N THR A 175 -8.74 -3.39 1.24
CA THR A 175 -9.90 -3.02 2.09
C THR A 175 -9.44 -2.12 3.24
N ALA A 176 -10.37 -1.49 3.92
CA ALA A 176 -10.06 -0.67 5.08
C ALA A 176 -9.44 -1.47 6.24
N GLY A 177 -9.73 -2.78 6.32
CA GLY A 177 -9.22 -3.72 7.33
C GLY A 177 -7.88 -4.39 6.97
N SER A 178 -7.43 -4.28 5.71
CA SER A 178 -6.21 -4.97 5.28
C SER A 178 -4.98 -4.54 6.06
N GLY A 179 -4.16 -5.51 6.45
CA GLY A 179 -2.84 -5.30 7.04
C GLY A 179 -1.73 -5.04 6.02
N VAL A 180 -2.02 -5.15 4.71
CA VAL A 180 -1.05 -4.93 3.63
C VAL A 180 -1.46 -3.73 2.80
N GLY A 181 -0.57 -2.77 2.62
CA GLY A 181 -0.78 -1.57 1.83
C GLY A 181 0.33 -1.33 0.83
N HIS A 182 -0.02 -0.74 -0.31
CA HIS A 182 0.91 -0.39 -1.39
C HIS A 182 1.23 1.10 -1.31
N LEU A 183 2.50 1.43 -1.11
CA LEU A 183 2.95 2.82 -0.98
C LEU A 183 2.85 3.53 -2.33
N LEU A 184 1.93 4.49 -2.45
CA LEU A 184 1.73 5.28 -3.67
C LEU A 184 2.57 6.55 -3.70
N ASP A 185 2.69 7.23 -2.54
CA ASP A 185 3.53 8.42 -2.36
C ASP A 185 4.29 8.35 -1.06
N GLY A 186 5.50 8.89 -1.08
CA GLY A 186 6.30 9.07 0.13
C GLY A 186 7.45 8.11 0.32
N HIS A 187 8.01 7.50 -0.72
CA HIS A 187 9.21 6.66 -0.62
C HIS A 187 10.37 7.37 0.08
N HIS A 188 10.64 8.65 -0.26
CA HIS A 188 11.64 9.46 0.44
C HIS A 188 11.27 9.77 1.89
N LYS A 189 9.97 9.96 2.16
CA LYS A 189 9.46 10.19 3.52
C LYS A 189 9.64 8.93 4.37
N LEU A 190 9.28 7.75 3.81
CA LEU A 190 9.45 6.46 4.49
C LEU A 190 10.92 6.20 4.85
N ALA A 191 11.83 6.43 3.90
CA ALA A 191 13.26 6.30 4.17
C ALA A 191 13.76 7.26 5.26
N ALA A 192 13.17 8.46 5.35
CA ALA A 192 13.47 9.38 6.44
C ALA A 192 12.93 8.88 7.79
N TYR A 193 11.72 8.34 7.83
CA TYR A 193 11.13 7.74 9.04
C TYR A 193 11.96 6.56 9.54
N GLU A 194 12.36 5.65 8.66
CA GLU A 194 13.25 4.51 9.01
C GLU A 194 14.58 5.01 9.59
N ARG A 195 15.16 6.02 8.97
CA ARG A 195 16.41 6.61 9.44
C ARG A 195 16.30 7.28 10.81
N GLU A 196 15.19 7.96 11.08
CA GLU A 196 14.94 8.64 12.35
C GLU A 196 14.42 7.68 13.43
N GLY A 197 14.08 6.43 13.08
CA GLY A 197 13.63 5.40 14.02
C GLY A 197 12.26 5.71 14.64
N VAL A 198 11.38 6.40 13.92
CA VAL A 198 10.05 6.78 14.40
C VAL A 198 8.95 6.21 13.50
N PRO A 199 7.76 5.88 14.04
CA PRO A 199 6.65 5.37 13.25
C PRO A 199 6.20 6.38 12.20
N PRO A 200 6.04 5.97 10.92
CA PRO A 200 5.57 6.87 9.89
C PRO A 200 4.08 7.20 10.05
N LEU A 201 3.73 8.43 9.66
CA LEU A 201 2.34 8.84 9.53
C LEU A 201 1.82 8.41 8.16
N VAL A 202 0.74 7.62 8.15
CA VAL A 202 0.19 7.00 6.94
C VAL A 202 -1.23 7.50 6.69
N ILE A 203 -1.47 8.02 5.50
CA ILE A 203 -2.80 8.19 4.92
C ILE A 203 -3.13 6.87 4.21
N ARG A 204 -4.17 6.21 4.68
CA ARG A 204 -4.66 4.94 4.12
C ARG A 204 -5.82 5.25 3.19
N LEU A 205 -5.74 4.78 1.97
CA LEU A 205 -6.83 4.79 0.99
C LEU A 205 -7.27 3.34 0.77
N ALA A 206 -8.56 3.08 0.77
CA ALA A 206 -9.10 1.77 0.43
C ALA A 206 -10.38 1.94 -0.39
N PRO A 207 -10.62 1.16 -1.46
CA PRO A 207 -11.90 1.16 -2.13
C PRO A 207 -13.00 0.76 -1.13
N GLN A 208 -14.15 1.42 -1.19
CA GLN A 208 -15.29 1.09 -0.34
C GLN A 208 -15.90 -0.26 -0.76
N GLU A 209 -15.91 -0.49 -2.05
CA GLU A 209 -16.35 -1.73 -2.68
C GLU A 209 -15.21 -2.22 -3.59
N PRO A 210 -14.30 -3.08 -3.08
CA PRO A 210 -13.23 -3.60 -3.89
C PRO A 210 -13.78 -4.45 -5.04
N ARG A 211 -13.22 -4.30 -6.22
CA ARG A 211 -13.55 -5.14 -7.36
C ARG A 211 -13.03 -6.56 -7.12
N PRO A 212 -13.87 -7.59 -7.21
CA PRO A 212 -13.42 -8.97 -7.06
C PRO A 212 -12.46 -9.36 -8.19
N PHE A 213 -11.67 -10.42 -7.95
CA PHE A 213 -10.86 -11.04 -8.98
C PHE A 213 -11.72 -11.53 -10.15
N ARG A 214 -11.27 -11.24 -11.36
CA ARG A 214 -11.74 -11.91 -12.57
C ARG A 214 -10.74 -13.00 -12.97
N ARG A 215 -11.22 -14.02 -13.65
CA ARG A 215 -10.35 -15.06 -14.19
C ARG A 215 -9.21 -14.48 -15.04
N THR A 216 -9.50 -13.45 -15.81
CA THR A 216 -8.51 -12.73 -16.62
C THR A 216 -7.41 -12.04 -15.80
N ASP A 217 -7.74 -11.56 -14.59
CA ASP A 217 -6.75 -10.95 -13.68
C ASP A 217 -5.77 -12.02 -13.18
N LEU A 218 -6.27 -13.19 -12.81
CA LEU A 218 -5.46 -14.32 -12.36
C LEU A 218 -4.59 -14.89 -13.49
N ASP A 219 -5.11 -14.98 -14.71
CA ASP A 219 -4.35 -15.46 -15.86
C ASP A 219 -3.21 -14.49 -16.21
N ARG A 220 -3.47 -13.17 -16.17
CA ARG A 220 -2.44 -12.14 -16.33
C ARG A 220 -1.40 -12.21 -15.21
N ALA A 221 -1.83 -12.34 -13.96
CA ALA A 221 -0.93 -12.46 -12.83
C ALA A 221 -0.04 -13.70 -12.97
N ARG A 222 -0.60 -14.85 -13.39
CA ARG A 222 0.20 -16.05 -13.67
C ARG A 222 1.25 -15.79 -14.73
N ALA A 223 0.86 -15.22 -15.87
CA ALA A 223 1.82 -14.89 -16.93
C ALA A 223 2.92 -13.95 -16.42
N ALA A 224 2.57 -12.96 -15.60
CA ALA A 224 3.53 -11.97 -15.10
C ALA A 224 4.50 -12.52 -14.05
N PHE A 225 4.05 -13.45 -13.18
CA PHE A 225 4.83 -13.92 -12.03
C PHE A 225 5.44 -15.33 -12.23
N ALA A 226 4.92 -16.14 -13.16
CA ALA A 226 5.43 -17.50 -13.40
C ALA A 226 6.77 -17.54 -14.14
N ASP A 227 7.04 -16.57 -15.01
CA ASP A 227 8.26 -16.51 -15.79
C ASP A 227 9.48 -16.16 -14.92
N GLY A 228 10.25 -17.18 -14.57
CA GLY A 228 11.56 -17.05 -13.95
C GLY A 228 11.62 -17.10 -12.43
N ALA A 229 10.56 -17.50 -11.73
CA ALA A 229 10.66 -17.82 -10.30
C ALA A 229 11.51 -19.09 -10.09
N PRO A 230 12.52 -19.07 -9.20
CA PRO A 230 13.23 -20.29 -8.80
C PRO A 230 12.26 -21.33 -8.26
N ARG A 231 12.52 -22.64 -8.47
CA ARG A 231 11.60 -23.72 -8.08
C ARG A 231 10.96 -23.62 -6.69
N PRO A 232 11.68 -23.30 -5.60
CA PRO A 232 11.05 -23.16 -4.28
C PRO A 232 10.02 -22.01 -4.22
N GLN A 233 10.21 -20.96 -5.03
CA GLN A 233 9.29 -19.84 -5.12
C GLN A 233 8.12 -20.13 -6.07
N GLY A 234 8.32 -20.99 -7.08
CA GLY A 234 7.24 -21.52 -7.93
C GLY A 234 6.19 -22.27 -7.12
N ASP A 235 6.60 -23.06 -6.11
CA ASP A 235 5.69 -23.76 -5.22
C ASP A 235 4.91 -22.78 -4.31
N ALA A 236 5.53 -21.69 -3.86
CA ALA A 236 4.86 -20.64 -3.11
C ALA A 236 3.84 -19.89 -3.99
N LEU A 237 4.21 -19.52 -5.21
CA LEU A 237 3.28 -18.92 -6.18
C LEU A 237 2.13 -19.87 -6.53
N GLY A 238 2.41 -21.17 -6.67
CA GLY A 238 1.38 -22.20 -6.88
C GLY A 238 0.35 -22.22 -5.76
N ARG A 239 0.76 -22.07 -4.51
CA ARG A 239 -0.13 -21.96 -3.34
C ARG A 239 -0.94 -20.68 -3.37
N VAL A 240 -0.29 -19.54 -3.69
CA VAL A 240 -0.97 -18.25 -3.85
C VAL A 240 -2.11 -18.36 -4.88
N PHE A 241 -1.81 -18.90 -6.06
CA PHE A 241 -2.84 -19.08 -7.10
C PHE A 241 -3.89 -20.12 -6.75
N ALA A 242 -3.56 -21.10 -5.92
CA ALA A 242 -4.52 -22.10 -5.45
C ALA A 242 -5.51 -21.49 -4.46
N SER A 243 -5.06 -20.62 -3.55
CA SER A 243 -5.94 -19.94 -2.59
C SER A 243 -6.90 -18.97 -3.26
N LEU A 244 -6.48 -18.28 -4.32
CA LEU A 244 -7.30 -17.30 -5.04
C LEU A 244 -8.29 -17.91 -6.05
N ARG A 245 -8.21 -19.22 -6.33
CA ARG A 245 -9.08 -19.86 -7.34
C ARG A 245 -10.52 -20.05 -6.92
N ALA A 246 -10.78 -20.10 -5.62
CA ALA A 246 -12.11 -20.43 -5.12
C ALA A 246 -13.11 -19.25 -5.29
N ASP A 247 -12.61 -18.01 -5.40
CA ASP A 247 -13.42 -16.80 -5.34
C ASP A 247 -13.46 -16.02 -6.67
N ALA A 248 -12.80 -16.53 -7.73
CA ALA A 248 -12.79 -15.87 -9.04
C ALA A 248 -14.08 -16.19 -9.82
N VAL A 249 -14.87 -15.17 -10.09
CA VAL A 249 -16.07 -15.18 -10.94
C VAL A 249 -15.69 -15.13 -12.43
#